data_e590b30015fc66467484e96116db667f
#
_entry.id   e590b30015fc66467484e96116db667f
#
_cell.length_a   1.000
_cell.length_b   1.000
_cell.length_c   1.000
_cell.angle_alpha   90.00
_cell.angle_beta   90.00
_cell.angle_gamma   90.00
#
_symmetry.space_group_name_H-M   'P 1'
#
loop_
_entity.id
_entity.type
_entity.pdbx_description
1 polymer ?
#
loop_
_entity_poly.entity_id
_entity_poly.type
_entity_poly.pdbx_seq_one_letter_code
_entity_poly.pdbx_strand_id
1 'polypeptide(L)'
;MQGVYFTLTTLLEPVLQFFNNGGLDSLFVGTLGTILTITGTITTLVLPIISDKSKSKKRKPIVLVCQAGTLVGLALIIMGHSVGLMIVMACCMGVFLTGVTPVLMVMGYETAYPVSEGTTESLMQLGANGWGLICLLAVNGIFRGNHMGTLAFFIGGTVVAVILTLMIREASLEERRLE
;
A
#
# COMPACT_ATOMS: atom_id res chain seq x y z
N MET A 1 2.26 -0.75 4.53
CA MET A 1 1.43 -0.50 3.33
C MET A 1 0.21 0.36 3.67
N GLN A 2 -0.66 -0.06 4.57
CA GLN A 2 -1.90 0.66 4.90
C GLN A 2 -1.67 2.09 5.42
N GLY A 3 -0.66 2.30 6.29
CA GLY A 3 -0.30 3.65 6.74
C GLY A 3 0.19 4.56 5.61
N VAL A 4 0.93 4.01 4.63
CA VAL A 4 1.33 4.74 3.42
C VAL A 4 0.09 5.13 2.59
N TYR A 5 -0.89 4.23 2.48
CA TYR A 5 -2.15 4.51 1.79
C TYR A 5 -2.89 5.71 2.43
N PHE A 6 -3.12 5.68 3.75
CA PHE A 6 -3.83 6.76 4.44
C PHE A 6 -3.11 8.11 4.30
N THR A 7 -1.80 8.12 4.46
CA THR A 7 -1.03 9.35 4.37
C THR A 7 -0.97 9.85 2.92
N LEU A 8 -0.81 8.94 1.95
CA LEU A 8 -0.78 9.31 0.53
C LEU A 8 -2.12 9.89 0.07
N THR A 9 -3.25 9.26 0.44
CA THR A 9 -4.58 9.78 0.05
C THR A 9 -4.85 11.16 0.66
N THR A 10 -4.41 11.41 1.88
CA THR A 10 -4.53 12.70 2.54
C THR A 10 -3.66 13.79 1.88
N LEU A 11 -2.49 13.40 1.36
CA LEU A 11 -1.51 14.32 0.78
C LEU A 11 -1.48 14.27 -0.76
N LEU A 12 -2.40 13.54 -1.38
CA LEU A 12 -2.44 13.38 -2.83
C LEU A 12 -2.54 14.73 -3.55
N GLU A 13 -3.41 15.61 -3.06
CA GLU A 13 -3.63 16.93 -3.65
C GLU A 13 -2.36 17.81 -3.58
N PRO A 14 -1.77 18.09 -2.40
CA PRO A 14 -0.58 18.95 -2.34
C PRO A 14 0.62 18.36 -3.08
N VAL A 15 0.78 17.04 -3.11
CA VAL A 15 1.87 16.39 -3.84
C VAL A 15 1.68 16.53 -5.35
N LEU A 16 0.50 16.23 -5.87
CA LEU A 16 0.23 16.36 -7.31
C LEU A 16 0.26 17.81 -7.79
N GLN A 17 -0.25 18.75 -7.00
CA GLN A 17 -0.17 20.17 -7.32
C GLN A 17 1.28 20.66 -7.40
N PHE A 18 2.15 20.20 -6.51
CA PHE A 18 3.56 20.55 -6.55
C PHE A 18 4.24 20.08 -7.84
N PHE A 19 4.05 18.80 -8.23
CA PHE A 19 4.69 18.25 -9.44
C PHE A 19 4.11 18.81 -10.73
N ASN A 20 2.92 19.40 -10.70
CA ASN A 20 2.26 19.99 -11.87
C ASN A 20 2.19 21.53 -11.81
N ASN A 21 3.10 22.18 -11.06
CA ASN A 21 3.22 23.63 -10.94
C ASN A 21 1.90 24.35 -10.54
N GLY A 22 1.08 23.71 -9.72
CA GLY A 22 -0.18 24.27 -9.25
C GLY A 22 -1.31 24.36 -10.29
N GLY A 23 -1.12 23.79 -11.49
CA GLY A 23 -2.08 23.87 -12.59
C GLY A 23 -3.22 22.85 -12.57
N LEU A 24 -3.34 22.04 -11.48
CA LEU A 24 -4.41 21.04 -11.37
C LEU A 24 -5.61 21.58 -10.62
N ASP A 25 -6.80 21.34 -11.17
CA ASP A 25 -8.05 21.59 -10.49
C ASP A 25 -8.25 20.58 -9.35
N SER A 26 -8.64 21.06 -8.16
CA SER A 26 -8.94 20.20 -6.99
C SER A 26 -10.02 19.16 -7.30
N LEU A 27 -10.95 19.46 -8.20
CA LEU A 27 -11.98 18.53 -8.64
C LEU A 27 -11.36 17.36 -9.44
N PHE A 28 -10.34 17.63 -10.27
CA PHE A 28 -9.60 16.59 -10.99
C PHE A 28 -8.82 15.70 -10.04
N VAL A 29 -8.15 16.26 -9.03
CA VAL A 29 -7.45 15.46 -8.00
C VAL A 29 -8.43 14.60 -7.21
N GLY A 30 -9.61 15.11 -6.89
CA GLY A 30 -10.69 14.33 -6.27
C GLY A 30 -11.14 13.16 -7.15
N THR A 31 -11.22 13.35 -8.47
CA THR A 31 -11.54 12.24 -9.39
C THR A 31 -10.44 11.18 -9.44
N LEU A 32 -9.16 11.56 -9.36
CA LEU A 32 -8.05 10.60 -9.25
C LEU A 32 -8.13 9.80 -7.95
N GLY A 33 -8.47 10.44 -6.83
CA GLY A 33 -8.71 9.75 -5.55
C GLY A 33 -9.87 8.75 -5.64
N THR A 34 -10.94 9.11 -6.36
CA THR A 34 -12.09 8.22 -6.60
C THR A 34 -11.68 7.00 -7.45
N ILE A 35 -10.92 7.20 -8.52
CA ILE A 35 -10.39 6.12 -9.37
C ILE A 35 -9.51 5.17 -8.54
N LEU A 36 -8.61 5.72 -7.73
CA LEU A 36 -7.74 4.95 -6.82
C LEU A 36 -8.57 4.10 -5.86
N THR A 37 -9.62 4.67 -5.26
CA THR A 37 -10.49 3.96 -4.31
C THR A 37 -11.29 2.86 -4.99
N ILE A 38 -11.90 3.12 -6.15
CA ILE A 38 -12.69 2.13 -6.90
C ILE A 38 -11.81 0.96 -7.36
N THR A 39 -10.67 1.25 -7.98
CA THR A 39 -9.73 0.21 -8.43
C THR A 39 -9.19 -0.60 -7.26
N GLY A 40 -8.90 0.07 -6.14
CA GLY A 40 -8.49 -0.57 -4.90
C GLY A 40 -9.55 -1.50 -4.34
N THR A 41 -10.80 -1.06 -4.25
CA THR A 41 -11.92 -1.87 -3.74
C THR A 41 -12.14 -3.12 -4.60
N ILE A 42 -12.12 -2.99 -5.92
CA ILE A 42 -12.23 -4.14 -6.82
C ILE A 42 -11.08 -5.11 -6.57
N THR A 43 -9.86 -4.62 -6.44
CA THR A 43 -8.67 -5.46 -6.26
C THR A 43 -8.66 -6.16 -4.89
N THR A 44 -9.16 -5.52 -3.83
CA THR A 44 -9.28 -6.15 -2.50
C THR A 44 -10.21 -7.36 -2.49
N LEU A 45 -11.19 -7.41 -3.40
CA LEU A 45 -12.07 -8.57 -3.57
C LEU A 45 -11.44 -9.65 -4.47
N VAL A 46 -10.76 -9.24 -5.53
CA VAL A 46 -10.24 -10.15 -6.57
C VAL A 46 -8.92 -10.80 -6.15
N LEU A 47 -8.02 -10.06 -5.54
CA LEU A 47 -6.66 -10.51 -5.24
C LEU A 47 -6.61 -11.70 -4.26
N PRO A 48 -7.41 -11.76 -3.19
CA PRO A 48 -7.47 -12.95 -2.32
C PRO A 48 -7.92 -14.20 -3.08
N ILE A 49 -8.91 -14.07 -3.98
CA ILE A 49 -9.42 -15.19 -4.78
C ILE A 49 -8.29 -15.74 -5.69
N ILE A 50 -7.51 -14.85 -6.30
CA ILE A 50 -6.35 -15.24 -7.12
C ILE A 50 -5.28 -15.90 -6.25
N SER A 51 -5.03 -15.32 -5.07
CA SER A 51 -4.07 -15.85 -4.09
C SER A 51 -4.43 -17.27 -3.64
N ASP A 52 -5.70 -17.52 -3.34
CA ASP A 52 -6.18 -18.83 -2.86
C ASP A 52 -6.19 -19.90 -3.96
N LYS A 53 -6.40 -19.49 -5.23
CA LYS A 53 -6.33 -20.39 -6.40
C LYS A 53 -4.89 -20.74 -6.81
N SER A 54 -3.90 -20.06 -6.28
CA SER A 54 -2.50 -20.33 -6.60
C SER A 54 -2.07 -21.72 -6.12
N LYS A 55 -1.59 -22.55 -7.04
CA LYS A 55 -1.14 -23.94 -6.77
C LYS A 55 -0.05 -24.02 -5.68
N SER A 56 0.71 -22.96 -5.50
CA SER A 56 1.83 -22.92 -4.55
C SER A 56 1.39 -22.60 -3.12
N LYS A 57 0.14 -22.15 -2.89
CA LYS A 57 -0.36 -21.66 -1.59
C LYS A 57 0.58 -20.62 -0.90
N LYS A 58 1.63 -20.17 -1.59
CA LYS A 58 2.58 -19.19 -1.09
C LYS A 58 2.07 -17.79 -1.40
N ARG A 59 1.85 -16.96 -0.38
CA ARG A 59 1.30 -15.61 -0.51
C ARG A 59 2.40 -14.55 -0.69
N LYS A 60 3.60 -14.84 -0.23
CA LYS A 60 4.76 -13.95 -0.28
C LYS A 60 5.07 -13.39 -1.67
N PRO A 61 5.10 -14.19 -2.78
CA PRO A 61 5.37 -13.64 -4.10
C PRO A 61 4.32 -12.62 -4.55
N ILE A 62 3.05 -12.82 -4.20
CA ILE A 62 1.97 -11.89 -4.53
C ILE A 62 2.18 -10.55 -3.79
N VAL A 63 2.52 -10.62 -2.51
CA VAL A 63 2.83 -9.43 -1.69
C VAL A 63 4.02 -8.67 -2.28
N LEU A 64 5.09 -9.36 -2.69
CA LEU A 64 6.27 -8.74 -3.30
C LEU A 64 5.94 -8.07 -4.64
N VAL A 65 5.13 -8.70 -5.49
CA VAL A 65 4.67 -8.09 -6.76
C VAL A 65 3.85 -6.83 -6.48
N CYS A 66 2.96 -6.85 -5.49
CA CYS A 66 2.19 -5.67 -5.12
C CYS A 66 3.06 -4.55 -4.55
N GLN A 67 4.07 -4.87 -3.75
CA GLN A 67 5.02 -3.90 -3.23
C GLN A 67 5.86 -3.27 -4.35
N ALA A 68 6.33 -4.08 -5.31
CA ALA A 68 7.03 -3.59 -6.48
C ALA A 68 6.14 -2.68 -7.33
N GLY A 69 4.88 -3.07 -7.55
CA GLY A 69 3.88 -2.25 -8.25
C GLY A 69 3.61 -0.92 -7.54
N THR A 70 3.61 -0.91 -6.20
CA THR A 70 3.50 0.33 -5.41
C THR A 70 4.69 1.25 -5.63
N LEU A 71 5.93 0.71 -5.68
CA LEU A 71 7.12 1.51 -5.99
C LEU A 71 7.04 2.13 -7.38
N VAL A 72 6.56 1.38 -8.38
CA VAL A 72 6.31 1.90 -9.73
C VAL A 72 5.27 3.01 -9.68
N GLY A 73 4.17 2.83 -8.97
CA GLY A 73 3.13 3.85 -8.79
C GLY A 73 3.68 5.15 -8.16
N LEU A 74 4.53 5.03 -7.13
CA LEU A 74 5.20 6.19 -6.52
C LEU A 74 6.16 6.88 -7.49
N ALA A 75 6.89 6.12 -8.32
CA ALA A 75 7.77 6.69 -9.35
C ALA A 75 6.97 7.43 -10.44
N LEU A 76 5.78 6.94 -10.80
CA LEU A 76 4.89 7.60 -11.76
C LEU A 76 4.40 8.97 -11.28
N ILE A 77 4.32 9.22 -9.96
CA ILE A 77 4.00 10.54 -9.41
C ILE A 77 5.03 11.58 -9.87
N ILE A 78 6.31 11.22 -9.87
CA ILE A 78 7.41 12.12 -10.25
C ILE A 78 7.35 12.44 -11.76
N MET A 79 6.94 11.47 -12.57
CA MET A 79 6.85 11.60 -14.02
C MET A 79 5.53 12.16 -14.52
N GLY A 80 4.56 12.36 -13.63
CA GLY A 80 3.15 12.61 -13.93
C GLY A 80 2.85 14.03 -14.41
N HIS A 81 3.39 14.44 -15.58
CA HIS A 81 3.05 15.73 -16.21
C HIS A 81 1.87 15.66 -17.20
N SER A 82 1.33 14.47 -17.48
CA SER A 82 0.18 14.30 -18.37
C SER A 82 -1.02 13.69 -17.64
N VAL A 83 -2.24 14.13 -18.00
CA VAL A 83 -3.50 13.62 -17.42
C VAL A 83 -3.61 12.10 -17.54
N GLY A 84 -3.24 11.53 -18.68
CA GLY A 84 -3.26 10.08 -18.89
C GLY A 84 -2.35 9.33 -17.94
N LEU A 85 -1.14 9.85 -17.69
CA LEU A 85 -0.17 9.24 -16.78
C LEU A 85 -0.66 9.30 -15.32
N MET A 86 -1.35 10.38 -14.93
CA MET A 86 -1.95 10.51 -13.59
C MET A 86 -3.07 9.50 -13.36
N ILE A 87 -3.89 9.24 -14.37
CA ILE A 87 -4.94 8.20 -14.28
C ILE A 87 -4.30 6.82 -14.15
N VAL A 88 -3.27 6.51 -14.94
CA VAL A 88 -2.53 5.24 -14.83
C VAL A 88 -1.91 5.09 -13.43
N MET A 89 -1.30 6.15 -12.90
CA MET A 89 -0.75 6.19 -11.55
C MET A 89 -1.82 5.88 -10.50
N ALA A 90 -2.98 6.54 -10.58
CA ALA A 90 -4.09 6.31 -9.64
C ALA A 90 -4.60 4.86 -9.70
N CYS A 91 -4.72 4.28 -10.88
CA CYS A 91 -5.07 2.87 -11.06
C CYS A 91 -4.00 1.94 -10.47
N CYS A 92 -2.74 2.16 -10.77
CA CYS A 92 -1.63 1.35 -10.23
C CYS A 92 -1.60 1.40 -8.69
N MET A 93 -1.71 2.60 -8.12
CA MET A 93 -1.73 2.76 -6.66
C MET A 93 -2.95 2.08 -6.04
N GLY A 94 -4.13 2.21 -6.64
CA GLY A 94 -5.33 1.50 -6.20
C GLY A 94 -5.14 -0.02 -6.20
N VAL A 95 -4.66 -0.58 -7.30
CA VAL A 95 -4.48 -2.03 -7.46
C VAL A 95 -3.43 -2.57 -6.48
N PHE A 96 -2.25 -1.98 -6.43
CA PHE A 96 -1.11 -2.57 -5.73
C PHE A 96 -1.02 -2.18 -4.26
N LEU A 97 -1.38 -0.94 -3.90
CA LEU A 97 -1.26 -0.47 -2.53
C LEU A 97 -2.41 -0.95 -1.64
N THR A 98 -3.66 -0.93 -2.14
CA THR A 98 -4.81 -1.36 -1.36
C THR A 98 -5.12 -2.84 -1.51
N GLY A 99 -4.97 -3.39 -2.73
CA GLY A 99 -5.27 -4.79 -3.02
C GLY A 99 -4.45 -5.80 -2.22
N VAL A 100 -3.23 -5.44 -1.81
CA VAL A 100 -2.37 -6.32 -1.01
C VAL A 100 -2.85 -6.50 0.44
N THR A 101 -3.65 -5.57 0.96
CA THR A 101 -4.06 -5.56 2.38
C THR A 101 -4.70 -6.86 2.85
N PRO A 102 -5.74 -7.41 2.19
CA PRO A 102 -6.36 -8.65 2.65
C PRO A 102 -5.41 -9.85 2.57
N VAL A 103 -4.50 -9.90 1.58
CA VAL A 103 -3.51 -10.97 1.47
C VAL A 103 -2.52 -10.90 2.64
N LEU A 104 -2.10 -9.70 3.05
CA LEU A 104 -1.25 -9.50 4.24
C LEU A 104 -1.96 -9.90 5.53
N MET A 105 -3.27 -9.61 5.66
CA MET A 105 -4.05 -10.00 6.84
C MET A 105 -4.09 -11.54 6.97
N VAL A 106 -4.41 -12.25 5.89
CA VAL A 106 -4.43 -13.71 5.91
C VAL A 106 -3.05 -14.29 6.20
N MET A 107 -1.98 -13.74 5.61
CA MET A 107 -0.60 -14.15 5.93
C MET A 107 -0.27 -13.91 7.41
N GLY A 108 -0.78 -12.83 8.01
CA GLY A 108 -0.66 -12.55 9.44
C GLY A 108 -1.36 -13.59 10.30
N TYR A 109 -2.59 -13.99 9.95
CA TYR A 109 -3.33 -15.04 10.68
C TYR A 109 -2.61 -16.39 10.62
N GLU A 110 -2.12 -16.75 9.43
CA GLU A 110 -1.37 -17.99 9.25
C GLU A 110 -0.07 -17.98 10.06
N THR A 111 0.59 -16.85 10.20
CA THR A 111 1.86 -16.74 10.95
C THR A 111 1.65 -16.69 12.45
N ALA A 112 0.54 -16.13 12.93
CA ALA A 112 0.24 -15.97 14.36
C ALA A 112 -0.46 -17.18 14.98
N TYR A 113 -0.83 -18.19 14.20
CA TYR A 113 -1.47 -19.40 14.75
C TYR A 113 -0.64 -19.97 15.94
N PRO A 114 -1.26 -20.36 17.09
CA PRO A 114 -2.69 -20.57 17.37
C PRO A 114 -3.45 -19.36 17.96
N VAL A 115 -2.93 -18.15 17.86
CA VAL A 115 -3.61 -16.93 18.33
C VAL A 115 -4.90 -16.73 17.54
N SER A 116 -5.96 -16.24 18.21
CA SER A 116 -7.24 -15.99 17.55
C SER A 116 -7.10 -14.94 16.43
N GLU A 117 -7.82 -15.15 15.32
CA GLU A 117 -7.80 -14.26 14.16
C GLU A 117 -8.16 -12.82 14.54
N GLY A 118 -9.19 -12.63 15.41
CA GLY A 118 -9.60 -11.30 15.86
C GLY A 118 -8.53 -10.56 16.67
N THR A 119 -7.76 -11.27 17.51
CA THR A 119 -6.64 -10.66 18.23
C THR A 119 -5.51 -10.26 17.29
N THR A 120 -5.18 -11.14 16.36
CA THR A 120 -4.14 -10.88 15.35
C THR A 120 -4.52 -9.70 14.46
N GLU A 121 -5.77 -9.64 13.97
CA GLU A 121 -6.28 -8.54 13.18
C GLU A 121 -6.21 -7.22 13.93
N SER A 122 -6.68 -7.20 15.19
CA SER A 122 -6.68 -5.99 16.02
C SER A 122 -5.25 -5.44 16.22
N LEU A 123 -4.27 -6.31 16.48
CA LEU A 123 -2.87 -5.92 16.62
C LEU A 123 -2.27 -5.40 15.30
N MET A 124 -2.55 -6.08 14.19
CA MET A 124 -2.10 -5.65 12.87
C MET A 124 -2.71 -4.29 12.49
N GLN A 125 -4.00 -4.08 12.77
CA GLN A 125 -4.69 -2.83 12.50
C GLN A 125 -4.17 -1.70 13.39
N LEU A 126 -3.92 -1.96 14.67
CA LEU A 126 -3.32 -1.00 15.58
C LEU A 126 -1.93 -0.57 15.08
N GLY A 127 -1.09 -1.52 14.68
CA GLY A 127 0.23 -1.23 14.10
C GLY A 127 0.14 -0.45 12.79
N ALA A 128 -0.79 -0.79 11.92
CA ALA A 128 -1.01 -0.11 10.64
C ALA A 128 -1.47 1.35 10.83
N ASN A 129 -2.43 1.59 11.73
CA ASN A 129 -2.93 2.92 12.04
C ASN A 129 -1.90 3.76 12.80
N GLY A 130 -1.17 3.14 13.76
CA GLY A 130 -0.08 3.79 14.47
C GLY A 130 1.04 4.24 13.53
N TRP A 131 1.43 3.37 12.57
CA TRP A 131 2.38 3.73 11.54
C TRP A 131 1.85 4.85 10.63
N GLY A 132 0.58 4.82 10.25
CA GLY A 132 -0.07 5.88 9.47
C GLY A 132 -0.01 7.24 10.18
N LEU A 133 -0.28 7.26 11.49
CA LEU A 133 -0.16 8.48 12.30
C LEU A 133 1.29 9.00 12.33
N ILE A 134 2.27 8.12 12.52
CA ILE A 134 3.69 8.49 12.50
C ILE A 134 4.06 9.09 11.14
N CYS A 135 3.64 8.47 10.04
CA CYS A 135 3.86 8.98 8.69
C CYS A 135 3.23 10.36 8.49
N LEU A 136 1.99 10.56 8.95
CA LEU A 136 1.29 11.83 8.83
C LEU A 136 1.99 12.94 9.64
N LEU A 137 2.41 12.65 10.86
CA LEU A 137 3.15 13.58 11.72
C LEU A 137 4.53 13.90 11.14
N ALA A 138 5.24 12.91 10.61
CA ALA A 138 6.54 13.12 9.99
C ALA A 138 6.43 14.02 8.76
N VAL A 139 5.44 13.79 7.90
CA VAL A 139 5.25 14.61 6.70
C VAL A 139 4.83 16.03 7.04
N ASN A 140 3.89 16.22 7.97
CA ASN A 140 3.44 17.56 8.36
C ASN A 140 4.43 18.31 9.25
N GLY A 141 5.25 17.60 10.05
CA GLY A 141 6.23 18.21 10.95
C GLY A 141 7.60 18.42 10.30
N ILE A 142 8.18 17.35 9.75
CA ILE A 142 9.57 17.34 9.27
C ILE A 142 9.65 17.78 7.79
N PHE A 143 8.72 17.29 6.97
CA PHE A 143 8.73 17.52 5.51
C PHE A 143 7.75 18.60 5.06
N ARG A 144 7.30 19.48 5.96
CA ARG A 144 6.34 20.54 5.66
C ARG A 144 6.83 21.41 4.50
N GLY A 145 6.14 21.31 3.34
CA GLY A 145 6.50 22.02 2.11
C GLY A 145 7.63 21.37 1.28
N ASN A 146 8.23 20.27 1.74
CA ASN A 146 9.22 19.51 0.98
C ASN A 146 8.59 18.23 0.40
N HIS A 147 7.91 18.36 -0.74
CA HIS A 147 7.19 17.24 -1.38
C HIS A 147 8.15 16.15 -1.91
N MET A 148 9.38 16.53 -2.30
CA MET A 148 10.42 15.55 -2.66
C MET A 148 10.85 14.71 -1.44
N GLY A 149 11.02 15.35 -0.27
CA GLY A 149 11.30 14.65 0.98
C GLY A 149 10.16 13.70 1.38
N THR A 150 8.92 14.12 1.18
CA THR A 150 7.73 13.27 1.42
C THR A 150 7.72 12.02 0.54
N LEU A 151 7.99 12.17 -0.76
CA LEU A 151 8.08 11.02 -1.67
C LEU A 151 9.24 10.09 -1.33
N ALA A 152 10.41 10.64 -1.04
CA ALA A 152 11.58 9.86 -0.61
C ALA A 152 11.26 9.05 0.66
N PHE A 153 10.53 9.64 1.61
CA PHE A 153 10.07 8.96 2.83
C PHE A 153 9.12 7.79 2.52
N PHE A 154 8.17 7.95 1.60
CA PHE A 154 7.26 6.87 1.20
C PHE A 154 7.97 5.76 0.43
N ILE A 155 8.89 6.10 -0.47
CA ILE A 155 9.72 5.13 -1.19
C ILE A 155 10.57 4.35 -0.19
N GLY A 156 11.24 5.03 0.74
CA GLY A 156 12.02 4.41 1.80
C GLY A 156 11.20 3.46 2.67
N GLY A 157 10.01 3.90 3.10
CA GLY A 157 9.08 3.06 3.88
C GLY A 157 8.61 1.82 3.11
N THR A 158 8.39 1.94 1.80
CA THR A 158 8.01 0.80 0.95
C THR A 158 9.19 -0.16 0.76
N VAL A 159 10.41 0.34 0.59
CA VAL A 159 11.63 -0.48 0.51
C VAL A 159 11.84 -1.25 1.81
N VAL A 160 11.69 -0.61 2.97
CA VAL A 160 11.75 -1.29 4.27
C VAL A 160 10.67 -2.38 4.37
N ALA A 161 9.44 -2.12 3.90
CA ALA A 161 8.38 -3.12 3.87
C ALA A 161 8.75 -4.32 2.97
N VAL A 162 9.41 -4.11 1.83
CA VAL A 162 9.93 -5.19 0.96
C VAL A 162 10.95 -6.02 1.70
N ILE A 163 11.93 -5.39 2.36
CA ILE A 163 12.98 -6.09 3.13
C ILE A 163 12.34 -6.93 4.23
N LEU A 164 11.41 -6.36 5.01
CA LEU A 164 10.72 -7.09 6.06
C LEU A 164 9.92 -8.27 5.50
N THR A 165 9.24 -8.10 4.37
CA THR A 165 8.50 -9.18 3.69
C THR A 165 9.45 -10.31 3.25
N LEU A 166 10.66 -9.98 2.78
CA LEU A 166 11.67 -10.97 2.42
C LEU A 166 12.18 -11.75 3.64
N MET A 167 12.27 -11.11 4.80
CA MET A 167 12.72 -11.74 6.06
C MET A 167 11.67 -12.67 6.68
N ILE A 168 10.38 -12.47 6.40
CA ILE A 168 9.30 -13.33 6.92
C ILE A 168 9.44 -14.74 6.29
N ARG A 169 9.53 -15.77 7.12
CA ARG A 169 9.43 -17.17 6.70
C ARG A 169 7.96 -17.54 6.55
N GLU A 170 7.55 -17.92 5.35
CA GLU A 170 6.24 -18.54 5.14
C GLU A 170 6.29 -19.98 5.67
N ALA A 171 5.55 -20.24 6.76
CA ALA A 171 5.20 -21.60 7.15
C ALA A 171 3.75 -21.83 6.70
N SER A 172 3.51 -22.81 5.83
CA SER A 172 2.14 -23.15 5.46
C SER A 172 1.39 -23.71 6.70
N LEU A 173 0.08 -23.45 6.80
CA LEU A 173 -0.76 -24.00 7.89
C LEU A 173 -0.69 -25.53 7.95
N GLU A 174 -0.42 -26.20 6.83
CA GLU A 174 -0.28 -27.66 6.77
C GLU A 174 1.01 -28.12 7.46
N GLU A 175 2.12 -27.38 7.33
CA GLU A 175 3.37 -27.73 8.02
C GLU A 175 3.24 -27.58 9.54
N ARG A 176 2.51 -26.55 10.02
CA ARG A 176 2.31 -26.31 11.47
C ARG A 176 1.29 -27.22 12.14
N ARG A 177 0.42 -27.88 11.38
CA ARG A 177 -0.54 -28.88 11.94
C ARG A 177 0.11 -30.24 12.14
N LEU A 178 1.29 -30.45 11.59
CA LEU A 178 2.04 -31.69 11.69
C LEU A 178 3.16 -31.62 12.76
N GLU A 179 3.43 -30.44 13.31
CA GLU A 179 4.27 -30.21 14.50
C GLU A 179 3.39 -30.13 15.77
#